data_ea231e82ac5bdb9ea840477c52194630
#
_entry.id   ea231e82ac5bdb9ea840477c52194630
#
_cell.length_a   1.000
_cell.length_b   1.000
_cell.length_c   1.000
_cell.angle_alpha   90.00
_cell.angle_beta   90.00
_cell.angle_gamma   90.00
#
_symmetry.space_group_name_H-M   'P 1'
#
loop_
_entity.id
_entity.type
_entity.pdbx_description
1 polymer ?
#
loop_
_entity_poly.entity_id
_entity_poly.type
_entity_poly.pdbx_seq_one_letter_code
_entity_poly.pdbx_strand_id
1 'polypeptide(L)'
;MASGNNAQASGDNSNNIATGAGANAGGNNSGNLASGLTALANGDNSRNVATGRSSNASGNNSRNVATGFVARAYGDNSFNTATGTNANAYGNGSANIATGPNSNATGDNSFNIATGVNTNASGSGSNNVATGNAANAFGANSSNAAAGYLANASGANSANIANGTQSNASGTGSFNIAVGNGANASGNGVANTAVGNGANATGANSSAYGNGASATFGNSTAIGNGATATRANQQVYGTASNTYTMTGVTSAASTAAQSGPVQLVTTDAAGNLASTSLSALGFASPADIAGINSQLAGINARLNDLDGRTGKAVNGVAMAFAMSGSPWLMPSEKIAMSMNWGTFQNTNALSMSAALRVSEHVQASGGLTYGTNGGGLGGRVGMRVGW
;
A
#
# COMPACT_ATOMS: atom_id res chain seq x y z
N MET A 1 59.03 18.20 33.76
CA MET A 1 58.84 18.39 35.19
C MET A 1 58.30 17.13 35.81
N ALA A 2 58.95 16.55 36.82
CA ALA A 2 58.45 15.37 37.52
C ALA A 2 58.27 15.69 39.00
N SER A 3 57.12 15.35 39.61
CA SER A 3 56.79 15.56 41.01
C SER A 3 56.07 14.36 41.59
N GLY A 4 56.67 13.65 42.49
CA GLY A 4 56.13 12.42 43.12
C GLY A 4 57.19 11.29 43.17
N ASN A 5 56.96 10.29 44.04
CA ASN A 5 57.85 9.14 44.12
C ASN A 5 57.82 8.33 42.80
N ASN A 6 58.98 8.11 42.17
CA ASN A 6 59.15 7.47 40.84
C ASN A 6 58.39 8.15 39.68
N ALA A 7 58.05 9.42 39.79
CA ALA A 7 57.49 10.17 38.68
C ALA A 7 58.53 10.39 37.55
N GLN A 8 58.15 10.20 36.29
CA GLN A 8 59.04 10.30 35.11
C GLN A 8 58.45 11.29 34.07
N ALA A 9 59.27 12.30 33.73
CA ALA A 9 58.97 13.29 32.69
C ALA A 9 60.15 13.45 31.75
N SER A 10 60.67 12.33 31.25
CA SER A 10 61.87 12.25 30.40
C SER A 10 61.57 12.50 28.90
N GLY A 11 62.63 12.82 28.16
CA GLY A 11 62.57 12.98 26.69
C GLY A 11 63.32 14.18 26.20
N ASP A 12 63.95 14.06 25.03
CA ASP A 12 64.69 15.14 24.38
C ASP A 12 63.73 16.13 23.71
N ASN A 13 64.04 17.42 23.74
CA ASN A 13 63.21 18.51 23.15
C ASN A 13 61.76 18.49 23.62
N SER A 14 61.50 18.20 24.89
CA SER A 14 60.15 17.92 25.39
C SER A 14 59.74 18.77 26.58
N ASN A 15 58.45 19.11 26.65
CA ASN A 15 57.79 19.82 27.76
C ASN A 15 56.91 18.86 28.55
N ASN A 16 57.41 17.69 28.90
CA ASN A 16 56.65 16.65 29.64
C ASN A 16 56.46 17.03 31.12
N ILE A 17 55.28 16.77 31.66
CA ILE A 17 54.88 16.98 33.06
C ILE A 17 54.33 15.68 33.67
N ALA A 18 54.94 15.18 34.71
CA ALA A 18 54.48 14.06 35.46
C ALA A 18 54.27 14.40 36.95
N THR A 19 53.03 14.30 37.46
CA THR A 19 52.68 14.65 38.82
C THR A 19 51.94 13.48 39.50
N GLY A 20 52.49 12.91 40.52
CA GLY A 20 51.95 11.77 41.26
C GLY A 20 52.93 10.62 41.34
N ALA A 21 52.76 9.74 42.35
CA ALA A 21 53.62 8.57 42.51
C ALA A 21 53.48 7.62 41.28
N GLY A 22 54.59 7.27 40.64
CA GLY A 22 54.63 6.44 39.44
C GLY A 22 54.01 7.03 38.21
N ALA A 23 53.73 8.35 38.16
CA ALA A 23 53.25 9.01 36.97
C ALA A 23 54.33 9.03 35.89
N ASN A 24 53.98 8.77 34.61
CA ASN A 24 54.92 8.74 33.47
C ASN A 24 54.40 9.57 32.30
N ALA A 25 55.13 10.63 31.95
CA ALA A 25 54.88 11.51 30.84
C ALA A 25 56.06 11.57 29.85
N GLY A 26 56.80 10.47 29.69
CA GLY A 26 57.98 10.39 28.82
C GLY A 26 57.65 10.49 27.35
N GLY A 27 58.70 10.88 26.56
CA GLY A 27 58.61 10.93 25.10
C GLY A 27 59.43 12.08 24.53
N ASN A 28 60.07 11.90 23.35
CA ASN A 28 60.87 12.88 22.63
C ASN A 28 59.99 13.81 21.79
N ASN A 29 60.37 15.06 21.65
CA ASN A 29 59.64 16.06 20.91
C ASN A 29 58.18 16.21 21.34
N SER A 30 57.91 16.05 22.64
CA SER A 30 56.58 15.84 23.19
C SER A 30 56.18 16.90 24.21
N GLY A 31 54.88 17.04 24.45
CA GLY A 31 54.29 17.85 25.49
C GLY A 31 53.28 17.06 26.31
N ASN A 32 53.66 15.91 26.83
CA ASN A 32 52.80 14.97 27.52
C ASN A 32 52.52 15.39 28.98
N LEU A 33 51.28 15.22 29.44
CA LEU A 33 50.86 15.49 30.84
C LEU A 33 50.29 14.25 31.48
N ALA A 34 50.96 13.73 32.49
CA ALA A 34 50.48 12.67 33.36
C ALA A 34 50.25 13.21 34.77
N SER A 35 49.01 13.25 35.25
CA SER A 35 48.63 13.74 36.57
C SER A 35 47.80 12.75 37.34
N GLY A 36 48.37 12.07 38.33
CA GLY A 36 47.71 11.06 39.15
C GLY A 36 48.61 9.91 39.48
N LEU A 37 48.22 9.11 40.49
CA LEU A 37 48.92 7.88 40.85
C LEU A 37 48.96 6.93 39.65
N THR A 38 50.16 6.56 39.17
CA THR A 38 50.39 5.69 38.01
C THR A 38 49.69 6.13 36.72
N ALA A 39 49.46 7.44 36.53
CA ALA A 39 48.97 7.99 35.29
C ALA A 39 50.02 7.85 34.17
N LEU A 40 49.62 7.48 32.94
CA LEU A 40 50.49 7.26 31.79
C LEU A 40 50.08 8.17 30.63
N ALA A 41 51.00 9.05 30.18
CA ALA A 41 50.81 9.92 29.02
C ALA A 41 51.99 9.93 28.07
N ASN A 42 52.73 8.82 27.99
CA ASN A 42 53.97 8.73 27.19
C ASN A 42 53.73 8.55 25.71
N GLY A 43 54.75 8.96 24.95
CA GLY A 43 54.76 8.84 23.48
C GLY A 43 55.59 9.92 22.83
N ASP A 44 56.31 9.54 21.76
CA ASP A 44 57.12 10.48 20.95
C ASP A 44 56.24 11.31 20.01
N ASN A 45 56.64 12.55 19.75
CA ASN A 45 55.94 13.52 18.87
C ASN A 45 54.45 13.70 19.30
N SER A 46 54.19 13.67 20.61
CA SER A 46 52.83 13.57 21.14
C SER A 46 52.45 14.69 22.10
N ARG A 47 51.16 14.90 22.29
CA ARG A 47 50.58 15.79 23.30
C ARG A 47 49.50 15.06 24.10
N ASN A 48 49.84 13.94 24.69
CA ASN A 48 48.93 13.09 25.44
C ASN A 48 48.62 13.66 26.83
N VAL A 49 47.38 13.56 27.28
CA VAL A 49 46.93 14.05 28.60
C VAL A 49 46.28 12.93 29.37
N ALA A 50 46.88 12.49 30.45
CA ALA A 50 46.31 11.49 31.35
C ALA A 50 46.08 12.11 32.72
N THR A 51 44.84 12.28 33.17
CA THR A 51 44.48 12.88 34.45
C THR A 51 43.62 11.91 35.25
N GLY A 52 44.13 11.46 36.37
CA GLY A 52 43.45 10.52 37.26
C GLY A 52 44.32 9.32 37.60
N ARG A 53 43.95 8.62 38.67
CA ARG A 53 44.64 7.40 39.08
C ARG A 53 44.54 6.33 38.00
N SER A 54 45.68 5.78 37.59
CA SER A 54 45.81 4.73 36.56
C SER A 54 45.18 5.10 35.20
N SER A 55 45.02 6.38 34.89
CA SER A 55 44.62 6.85 33.57
C SER A 55 45.73 6.58 32.55
N ASN A 56 45.36 6.26 31.29
CA ASN A 56 46.32 6.00 30.23
C ASN A 56 45.91 6.69 28.94
N ALA A 57 46.72 7.68 28.51
CA ALA A 57 46.59 8.41 27.26
C ALA A 57 47.81 8.25 26.33
N SER A 58 48.61 7.18 26.50
CA SER A 58 49.86 7.01 25.74
C SER A 58 49.62 6.73 24.25
N GLY A 59 50.69 7.00 23.48
CA GLY A 59 50.73 6.78 22.02
C GLY A 59 51.66 7.73 21.31
N ASN A 60 52.34 7.27 20.26
CA ASN A 60 53.21 8.06 19.43
C ASN A 60 52.42 8.85 18.37
N ASN A 61 52.89 10.02 18.01
CA ASN A 61 52.24 10.93 17.03
C ASN A 61 50.76 11.19 17.38
N SER A 62 50.43 11.30 18.66
CA SER A 62 49.07 11.26 19.16
C SER A 62 48.71 12.48 20.03
N ARG A 63 47.39 12.71 20.14
CA ARG A 63 46.80 13.70 21.07
C ARG A 63 45.69 13.04 21.89
N ASN A 64 46.01 11.99 22.59
CA ASN A 64 45.07 11.22 23.40
C ASN A 64 44.75 11.91 24.73
N VAL A 65 43.47 11.90 25.16
CA VAL A 65 43.05 12.48 26.44
C VAL A 65 42.34 11.45 27.27
N ALA A 66 42.87 11.07 28.41
CA ALA A 66 42.25 10.16 29.36
C ALA A 66 42.03 10.87 30.71
N THR A 67 40.77 11.12 31.08
CA THR A 67 40.42 11.85 32.31
C THR A 67 39.49 10.98 33.17
N GLY A 68 39.96 10.53 34.31
CA GLY A 68 39.20 9.72 35.24
C GLY A 68 39.96 8.53 35.81
N PHE A 69 39.37 7.86 36.77
CA PHE A 69 39.93 6.63 37.37
C PHE A 69 39.93 5.51 36.33
N VAL A 70 41.11 4.98 35.97
CA VAL A 70 41.32 3.92 34.97
C VAL A 70 40.79 4.26 33.59
N ALA A 71 40.66 5.55 33.24
CA ALA A 71 40.28 5.98 31.89
C ALA A 71 41.38 5.62 30.87
N ARG A 72 41.03 5.14 29.68
CA ARG A 72 41.95 4.65 28.66
C ARG A 72 41.62 5.28 27.30
N ALA A 73 42.58 6.10 26.77
CA ALA A 73 42.46 6.77 25.48
C ALA A 73 43.75 6.59 24.66
N TYR A 74 44.43 5.48 24.75
CA TYR A 74 45.73 5.25 24.14
C TYR A 74 45.62 4.77 22.68
N GLY A 75 46.66 4.94 21.91
CA GLY A 75 46.86 4.49 20.54
C GLY A 75 47.80 5.40 19.77
N ASP A 76 48.53 4.83 18.80
CA ASP A 76 49.43 5.56 17.93
C ASP A 76 48.66 6.25 16.81
N ASN A 77 49.14 7.41 16.37
CA ASN A 77 48.52 8.24 15.31
C ASN A 77 47.04 8.55 15.60
N SER A 78 46.71 8.83 16.85
CA SER A 78 45.34 8.87 17.34
C SER A 78 44.96 10.15 18.04
N PHE A 79 43.65 10.43 18.08
CA PHE A 79 42.99 11.54 18.79
C PHE A 79 41.91 11.03 19.74
N ASN A 80 42.18 9.99 20.51
CA ASN A 80 41.20 9.34 21.37
C ASN A 80 40.91 10.17 22.62
N THR A 81 39.62 10.22 23.04
CA THR A 81 39.19 10.93 24.25
C THR A 81 38.37 10.00 25.15
N ALA A 82 38.86 9.70 26.36
CA ALA A 82 38.12 8.91 27.38
C ALA A 82 37.91 9.77 28.63
N THR A 83 36.67 10.06 28.98
CA THR A 83 36.32 10.86 30.16
C THR A 83 35.33 10.10 31.06
N GLY A 84 35.77 9.72 32.21
CA GLY A 84 34.95 8.98 33.19
C GLY A 84 35.70 7.78 33.80
N THR A 85 35.14 7.23 34.85
CA THR A 85 35.66 6.00 35.48
C THR A 85 35.55 4.83 34.51
N ASN A 86 36.65 4.11 34.23
CA ASN A 86 36.72 3.00 33.28
C ASN A 86 36.25 3.36 31.87
N ALA A 87 36.25 4.62 31.45
CA ALA A 87 35.96 5.01 30.08
C ALA A 87 37.06 4.50 29.14
N ASN A 88 36.71 3.89 28.01
CA ASN A 88 37.61 3.30 27.02
C ASN A 88 37.37 3.87 25.63
N ALA A 89 38.39 4.57 25.11
CA ALA A 89 38.33 5.17 23.75
C ALA A 89 39.61 4.85 22.95
N TYR A 90 40.27 3.73 23.20
CA TYR A 90 41.56 3.43 22.59
C TYR A 90 41.43 2.79 21.19
N GLY A 91 42.49 2.96 20.42
CA GLY A 91 42.65 2.40 19.07
C GLY A 91 43.68 3.20 18.27
N ASN A 92 44.42 2.51 17.40
CA ASN A 92 45.41 3.16 16.51
C ASN A 92 44.72 3.81 15.30
N GLY A 93 45.26 4.92 14.83
CA GLY A 93 44.71 5.66 13.68
C GLY A 93 43.27 6.16 13.90
N SER A 94 42.88 6.38 15.14
CA SER A 94 41.51 6.58 15.53
C SER A 94 41.21 7.93 16.17
N ALA A 95 39.94 8.33 16.15
CA ALA A 95 39.41 9.44 16.92
C ALA A 95 38.20 9.05 17.73
N ASN A 96 38.35 8.08 18.62
CA ASN A 96 37.28 7.53 19.44
C ASN A 96 36.96 8.43 20.65
N ILE A 97 35.69 8.59 21.00
CA ILE A 97 35.23 9.40 22.12
C ILE A 97 34.37 8.54 23.05
N ALA A 98 34.82 8.35 24.28
CA ALA A 98 34.08 7.66 25.35
C ALA A 98 33.83 8.62 26.51
N THR A 99 32.61 8.97 26.81
CA THR A 99 32.23 9.90 27.87
C THR A 99 31.21 9.27 28.80
N GLY A 100 31.59 9.08 30.03
CA GLY A 100 30.78 8.48 31.09
C GLY A 100 31.39 7.22 31.71
N PRO A 101 30.94 6.83 32.88
CA PRO A 101 31.42 5.60 33.53
C PRO A 101 31.17 4.35 32.68
N ASN A 102 32.20 3.51 32.52
CA ASN A 102 32.18 2.28 31.71
C ASN A 102 31.80 2.47 30.28
N SER A 103 31.92 3.68 29.72
CA SER A 103 31.67 3.92 28.27
C SER A 103 32.78 3.30 27.43
N ASN A 104 32.42 2.71 26.28
CA ASN A 104 33.33 1.99 25.41
C ASN A 104 33.15 2.42 23.94
N ALA A 105 34.18 3.11 23.39
CA ALA A 105 34.22 3.55 22.01
C ALA A 105 35.49 3.05 21.28
N THR A 106 35.99 1.87 21.62
CA THR A 106 37.25 1.34 21.12
C THR A 106 37.20 0.82 19.69
N GLY A 107 38.34 0.88 19.02
CA GLY A 107 38.53 0.32 17.68
C GLY A 107 39.65 1.02 16.92
N ASP A 108 40.39 0.26 16.12
CA ASP A 108 41.41 0.80 15.23
C ASP A 108 40.78 1.42 13.97
N ASN A 109 41.39 2.48 13.44
CA ASN A 109 40.90 3.17 12.24
C ASN A 109 39.42 3.58 12.34
N SER A 110 39.01 4.13 13.48
CA SER A 110 37.61 4.33 13.84
C SER A 110 37.29 5.73 14.34
N PHE A 111 36.00 6.12 14.23
CA PHE A 111 35.43 7.35 14.80
C PHE A 111 34.23 6.99 15.67
N ASN A 112 34.42 6.13 16.66
CA ASN A 112 33.35 5.66 17.54
C ASN A 112 33.04 6.68 18.65
N ILE A 113 31.76 6.91 18.94
CA ILE A 113 31.29 7.82 19.99
C ILE A 113 30.38 7.07 20.97
N ALA A 114 30.80 6.94 22.22
CA ALA A 114 30.00 6.34 23.31
C ALA A 114 29.79 7.39 24.42
N THR A 115 28.55 7.84 24.62
CA THR A 115 28.21 8.88 25.60
C THR A 115 27.13 8.38 26.57
N GLY A 116 27.48 8.19 27.81
CA GLY A 116 26.58 7.72 28.86
C GLY A 116 27.20 6.61 29.72
N VAL A 117 26.47 6.13 30.70
CA VAL A 117 26.88 5.04 31.56
C VAL A 117 26.71 3.69 30.84
N ASN A 118 27.73 2.83 30.87
CA ASN A 118 27.72 1.50 30.27
C ASN A 118 27.41 1.50 28.76
N THR A 119 27.69 2.59 28.04
CA THR A 119 27.47 2.69 26.59
C THR A 119 28.54 1.92 25.82
N ASN A 120 28.15 1.38 24.66
CA ASN A 120 29.08 0.67 23.79
C ASN A 120 28.90 1.04 22.33
N ALA A 121 29.91 1.71 21.75
CA ALA A 121 29.99 2.05 20.33
C ALA A 121 31.23 1.42 19.67
N SER A 122 31.83 0.37 20.25
CA SER A 122 33.09 -0.20 19.77
C SER A 122 33.00 -0.86 18.41
N GLY A 123 34.14 -0.87 17.72
CA GLY A 123 34.30 -1.56 16.42
C GLY A 123 35.45 -0.97 15.64
N SER A 124 36.28 -1.81 15.01
CA SER A 124 37.33 -1.36 14.11
C SER A 124 36.80 -1.01 12.73
N GLY A 125 37.37 -0.01 12.08
CA GLY A 125 36.93 0.49 10.78
C GLY A 125 35.53 1.10 10.81
N SER A 126 35.09 1.64 11.95
CA SER A 126 33.69 1.98 12.20
C SER A 126 33.46 3.44 12.56
N ASN A 127 32.23 3.89 12.34
CA ASN A 127 31.69 5.19 12.75
C ASN A 127 30.43 4.98 13.63
N ASN A 128 30.55 4.22 14.70
CA ASN A 128 29.42 3.89 15.57
C ASN A 128 29.12 4.99 16.58
N VAL A 129 27.85 5.29 16.84
CA VAL A 129 27.40 6.28 17.81
C VAL A 129 26.43 5.64 18.80
N ALA A 130 26.78 5.60 20.07
CA ALA A 130 25.91 5.17 21.15
C ALA A 130 25.71 6.30 22.17
N THR A 131 24.47 6.71 22.42
CA THR A 131 24.14 7.78 23.37
C THR A 131 22.99 7.34 24.30
N GLY A 132 23.27 7.37 25.58
CA GLY A 132 22.29 6.97 26.61
C GLY A 132 22.82 5.86 27.52
N ASN A 133 22.14 5.63 28.64
CA ASN A 133 22.54 4.57 29.56
C ASN A 133 22.34 3.21 28.88
N ALA A 134 23.39 2.38 28.88
CA ALA A 134 23.43 1.06 28.27
C ALA A 134 23.03 1.02 26.77
N ALA A 135 23.16 2.14 26.07
CA ALA A 135 22.98 2.17 24.62
C ALA A 135 24.10 1.36 23.93
N ASN A 136 23.76 0.63 22.89
CA ASN A 136 24.66 -0.32 22.23
C ASN A 136 24.60 -0.17 20.70
N ALA A 137 25.71 0.31 20.10
CA ALA A 137 25.87 0.47 18.65
C ALA A 137 27.11 -0.26 18.12
N PHE A 138 27.61 -1.28 18.85
CA PHE A 138 28.86 -1.93 18.46
C PHE A 138 28.77 -2.66 17.10
N GLY A 139 29.89 -2.71 16.42
CA GLY A 139 30.05 -3.47 15.18
C GLY A 139 31.28 -3.04 14.41
N ALA A 140 32.03 -4.00 13.86
CA ALA A 140 33.16 -3.70 12.98
C ALA A 140 32.67 -3.32 11.57
N ASN A 141 33.37 -2.43 10.91
CA ASN A 141 33.04 -1.95 9.56
C ASN A 141 31.61 -1.42 9.46
N SER A 142 31.17 -0.66 10.46
CA SER A 142 29.77 -0.29 10.65
C SER A 142 29.57 1.20 10.87
N SER A 143 28.35 1.66 10.65
CA SER A 143 27.90 3.02 10.96
C SER A 143 26.58 2.93 11.76
N ASN A 144 26.60 2.26 12.89
CA ASN A 144 25.44 2.03 13.75
C ASN A 144 25.15 3.24 14.66
N ALA A 145 23.87 3.58 14.86
CA ALA A 145 23.45 4.66 15.73
C ALA A 145 22.40 4.18 16.76
N ALA A 146 22.74 4.19 18.05
CA ALA A 146 21.84 3.86 19.14
C ALA A 146 21.64 5.07 20.05
N ALA A 147 20.41 5.57 20.20
CA ALA A 147 20.07 6.71 21.03
C ALA A 147 18.90 6.37 21.97
N GLY A 148 19.16 6.34 23.26
CA GLY A 148 18.16 6.04 24.28
C GLY A 148 18.63 5.03 25.33
N TYR A 149 17.88 4.91 26.41
CA TYR A 149 18.12 3.90 27.44
C TYR A 149 17.93 2.50 26.84
N LEU A 150 18.94 1.63 26.93
CA LEU A 150 18.95 0.27 26.39
C LEU A 150 18.66 0.21 24.85
N ALA A 151 18.85 1.30 24.11
CA ALA A 151 18.73 1.27 22.66
C ALA A 151 19.82 0.37 22.04
N ASN A 152 19.46 -0.48 21.10
CA ASN A 152 20.36 -1.45 20.48
C ASN A 152 20.34 -1.38 18.94
N ALA A 153 21.42 -0.87 18.36
CA ALA A 153 21.64 -0.82 16.92
C ALA A 153 22.83 -1.70 16.47
N SER A 154 23.25 -2.65 17.29
CA SER A 154 24.49 -3.43 17.07
C SER A 154 24.45 -4.30 15.80
N GLY A 155 25.63 -4.50 15.22
CA GLY A 155 25.84 -5.39 14.09
C GLY A 155 27.08 -5.02 13.29
N ALA A 156 27.83 -6.02 12.83
CA ALA A 156 28.98 -5.82 11.95
C ALA A 156 28.52 -5.60 10.50
N ASN A 157 29.29 -4.85 9.71
CA ASN A 157 28.98 -4.52 8.32
C ASN A 157 27.57 -3.91 8.13
N SER A 158 27.14 -3.06 9.05
CA SER A 158 25.77 -2.59 9.17
C SER A 158 25.67 -1.07 9.27
N ALA A 159 24.47 -0.54 8.96
CA ALA A 159 24.11 0.84 9.26
C ALA A 159 22.73 0.86 9.94
N ASN A 160 22.67 0.34 11.16
CA ASN A 160 21.45 0.22 11.96
C ASN A 160 21.15 1.48 12.75
N ILE A 161 19.88 1.86 12.88
CA ILE A 161 19.42 3.03 13.66
C ILE A 161 18.40 2.57 14.71
N ALA A 162 18.73 2.73 15.99
CA ALA A 162 17.81 2.50 17.10
C ALA A 162 17.65 3.80 17.92
N ASN A 163 16.48 4.43 17.82
CA ASN A 163 16.19 5.69 18.52
C ASN A 163 14.94 5.53 19.41
N GLY A 164 15.14 5.49 20.68
CA GLY A 164 14.11 5.35 21.69
C GLY A 164 14.53 4.41 22.82
N THR A 165 13.87 4.52 23.95
CA THR A 165 14.06 3.58 25.08
C THR A 165 13.75 2.16 24.63
N GLN A 166 14.71 1.24 24.86
CA GLN A 166 14.57 -0.17 24.49
C GLN A 166 14.29 -0.43 23.00
N SER A 167 14.57 0.52 22.12
CA SER A 167 14.48 0.31 20.68
C SER A 167 15.53 -0.69 20.21
N ASN A 168 15.18 -1.56 19.27
CA ASN A 168 16.05 -2.61 18.77
C ASN A 168 16.07 -2.65 17.23
N ALA A 169 17.21 -2.25 16.65
CA ALA A 169 17.48 -2.34 15.22
C ALA A 169 18.66 -3.27 14.92
N SER A 170 19.03 -4.18 15.84
CA SER A 170 20.23 -4.99 15.71
C SER A 170 20.19 -5.96 14.52
N GLY A 171 21.37 -6.20 13.94
CA GLY A 171 21.54 -7.16 12.85
C GLY A 171 22.86 -6.99 12.12
N THR A 172 23.48 -8.08 11.71
CA THR A 172 24.72 -8.09 10.91
C THR A 172 24.40 -7.97 9.43
N GLY A 173 25.15 -7.15 8.70
CA GLY A 173 24.92 -6.91 7.26
C GLY A 173 23.58 -6.22 6.97
N SER A 174 23.08 -5.41 7.89
CA SER A 174 21.70 -4.92 7.88
C SER A 174 21.61 -3.39 7.81
N PHE A 175 20.41 -2.91 7.38
CA PHE A 175 20.03 -1.49 7.37
C PHE A 175 18.70 -1.31 8.13
N ASN A 176 18.67 -1.73 9.39
CA ASN A 176 17.46 -1.72 10.21
C ASN A 176 17.21 -0.34 10.85
N ILE A 177 15.95 0.08 10.91
CA ILE A 177 15.53 1.33 11.54
C ILE A 177 14.44 1.05 12.58
N ALA A 178 14.73 1.30 13.87
CA ALA A 178 13.77 1.22 14.96
C ALA A 178 13.66 2.58 15.67
N VAL A 179 12.52 3.26 15.54
CA VAL A 179 12.26 4.57 16.13
C VAL A 179 11.01 4.53 16.99
N GLY A 180 11.18 4.70 18.27
CA GLY A 180 10.11 4.67 19.27
C GLY A 180 10.47 3.83 20.49
N ASN A 181 9.73 4.01 21.59
CA ASN A 181 9.90 3.18 22.77
C ASN A 181 9.54 1.72 22.43
N GLY A 182 10.44 0.78 22.70
CA GLY A 182 10.23 -0.64 22.40
C GLY A 182 10.05 -0.99 20.93
N ALA A 183 10.35 -0.07 20.00
CA ALA A 183 10.31 -0.37 18.58
C ALA A 183 11.34 -1.45 18.21
N ASN A 184 10.94 -2.43 17.40
CA ASN A 184 11.79 -3.58 17.05
C ASN A 184 11.82 -3.79 15.53
N ALA A 185 12.99 -3.57 14.92
CA ALA A 185 13.28 -3.80 13.51
C ALA A 185 14.44 -4.79 13.31
N SER A 186 14.75 -5.63 14.32
CA SER A 186 15.93 -6.51 14.30
C SER A 186 15.87 -7.57 13.19
N GLY A 187 17.05 -7.91 12.66
CA GLY A 187 17.22 -8.96 11.66
C GLY A 187 18.55 -8.87 10.93
N ASN A 188 19.11 -10.00 10.51
CA ASN A 188 20.40 -10.09 9.82
C ASN A 188 20.20 -10.05 8.30
N GLY A 189 21.03 -9.30 7.57
CA GLY A 189 21.00 -9.23 6.11
C GLY A 189 19.73 -8.62 5.54
N VAL A 190 19.03 -7.77 6.30
CA VAL A 190 17.71 -7.21 5.95
C VAL A 190 17.67 -5.69 6.13
N ALA A 191 16.61 -5.08 5.61
CA ALA A 191 16.31 -3.66 5.79
C ALA A 191 14.88 -3.50 6.36
N ASN A 192 14.76 -3.69 7.67
CA ASN A 192 13.50 -3.58 8.40
C ASN A 192 13.28 -2.15 8.91
N THR A 193 12.02 -1.71 8.95
CA THR A 193 11.68 -0.38 9.48
C THR A 193 10.53 -0.49 10.48
N ALA A 194 10.76 -0.13 11.74
CA ALA A 194 9.75 -0.04 12.78
C ALA A 194 9.71 1.37 13.36
N VAL A 195 8.60 2.09 13.14
CA VAL A 195 8.40 3.46 13.61
C VAL A 195 7.12 3.57 14.41
N GLY A 196 7.25 3.81 15.70
CA GLY A 196 6.15 3.91 16.64
C GLY A 196 6.45 3.21 17.97
N ASN A 197 5.71 3.55 19.01
CA ASN A 197 5.82 2.86 20.31
C ASN A 197 5.39 1.40 20.11
N GLY A 198 6.26 0.45 20.47
CA GLY A 198 6.00 -0.98 20.31
C GLY A 198 5.80 -1.45 18.86
N ALA A 199 6.18 -0.66 17.86
CA ALA A 199 6.14 -1.10 16.46
C ALA A 199 7.10 -2.29 16.26
N ASN A 200 6.66 -3.31 15.52
CA ASN A 200 7.41 -4.55 15.32
C ASN A 200 7.51 -4.93 13.84
N ALA A 201 8.70 -4.84 13.26
CA ALA A 201 9.01 -5.14 11.87
C ALA A 201 10.14 -6.19 11.79
N THR A 202 9.91 -7.40 12.30
CA THR A 202 10.92 -8.48 12.35
C THR A 202 10.85 -9.46 11.17
N GLY A 203 9.87 -9.34 10.30
CA GLY A 203 9.89 -10.04 9.01
C GLY A 203 11.00 -9.50 8.08
N ALA A 204 11.63 -10.35 7.27
CA ALA A 204 12.68 -9.88 6.37
C ALA A 204 12.14 -8.79 5.40
N ASN A 205 12.81 -7.63 5.34
CA ASN A 205 12.44 -6.46 4.53
C ASN A 205 10.99 -5.97 4.81
N SER A 206 10.60 -6.00 6.07
CA SER A 206 9.26 -5.58 6.51
C SER A 206 9.25 -4.15 7.06
N SER A 207 8.07 -3.54 7.09
CA SER A 207 7.87 -2.18 7.57
C SER A 207 6.63 -2.07 8.47
N ALA A 208 6.78 -1.51 9.67
CA ALA A 208 5.71 -1.26 10.62
C ALA A 208 5.69 0.22 11.03
N TYR A 209 4.62 0.93 10.70
CA TYR A 209 4.43 2.36 10.98
C TYR A 209 3.19 2.57 11.84
N GLY A 210 3.38 2.94 13.09
CA GLY A 210 2.31 3.23 14.03
C GLY A 210 2.53 2.58 15.39
N ASN A 211 1.81 3.07 16.40
CA ASN A 211 1.82 2.47 17.74
C ASN A 211 1.32 1.03 17.65
N GLY A 212 2.12 0.06 18.11
CA GLY A 212 1.76 -1.36 18.05
C GLY A 212 1.58 -1.96 16.66
N ALA A 213 1.99 -1.26 15.59
CA ALA A 213 1.97 -1.82 14.24
C ALA A 213 2.87 -3.06 14.16
N SER A 214 2.44 -4.12 13.46
CA SER A 214 3.14 -5.41 13.41
C SER A 214 3.28 -5.96 11.99
N ALA A 215 4.51 -6.09 11.51
CA ALA A 215 4.90 -6.63 10.21
C ALA A 215 5.96 -7.74 10.41
N THR A 216 5.54 -8.90 10.88
CA THR A 216 6.43 -10.02 11.26
C THR A 216 6.66 -11.04 10.13
N PHE A 217 6.06 -10.83 8.96
CA PHE A 217 6.23 -11.67 7.78
C PHE A 217 7.11 -10.96 6.74
N GLY A 218 7.84 -11.74 5.94
CA GLY A 218 8.73 -11.19 4.91
C GLY A 218 8.00 -10.32 3.88
N ASN A 219 8.63 -9.21 3.50
CA ASN A 219 8.11 -8.21 2.54
C ASN A 219 6.72 -7.68 2.92
N SER A 220 6.35 -7.70 4.20
CA SER A 220 5.06 -7.17 4.66
C SER A 220 5.18 -5.74 5.16
N THR A 221 4.08 -5.00 5.05
CA THR A 221 3.96 -3.63 5.56
C THR A 221 2.69 -3.50 6.39
N ALA A 222 2.79 -2.91 7.58
CA ALA A 222 1.67 -2.57 8.44
C ALA A 222 1.69 -1.07 8.76
N ILE A 223 0.65 -0.34 8.40
CA ILE A 223 0.53 1.11 8.57
C ILE A 223 -0.73 1.42 9.38
N GLY A 224 -0.55 2.06 10.51
CA GLY A 224 -1.64 2.46 11.40
C GLY A 224 -1.49 1.89 12.81
N ASN A 225 -2.19 2.49 13.77
CA ASN A 225 -2.23 2.02 15.14
C ASN A 225 -2.80 0.59 15.19
N GLY A 226 -2.03 -0.38 15.70
CA GLY A 226 -2.43 -1.77 15.81
C GLY A 226 -2.57 -2.53 14.48
N ALA A 227 -2.20 -1.93 13.35
CA ALA A 227 -2.22 -2.61 12.06
C ALA A 227 -1.33 -3.86 12.10
N THR A 228 -1.81 -5.00 11.60
CA THR A 228 -1.09 -6.27 11.68
C THR A 228 -1.10 -7.00 10.35
N ALA A 229 0.08 -7.21 9.77
CA ALA A 229 0.24 -8.09 8.62
C ALA A 229 0.22 -9.56 9.08
N THR A 230 -0.54 -10.40 8.41
CA THR A 230 -0.78 -11.81 8.77
C THR A 230 -0.12 -12.81 7.81
N ARG A 231 0.49 -12.33 6.73
CA ARG A 231 1.18 -13.15 5.74
C ARG A 231 2.29 -12.36 5.02
N ALA A 232 3.20 -13.05 4.36
CA ALA A 232 4.23 -12.44 3.51
C ALA A 232 3.62 -11.68 2.33
N ASN A 233 4.33 -10.64 1.85
CA ASN A 233 3.96 -9.78 0.74
C ASN A 233 2.61 -9.06 0.94
N GLN A 234 2.14 -8.90 2.17
CA GLN A 234 0.90 -8.20 2.50
C GLN A 234 1.19 -6.75 2.87
N GLN A 235 0.37 -5.85 2.34
CA GLN A 235 0.31 -4.46 2.82
C GLN A 235 -1.01 -4.23 3.54
N VAL A 236 -0.96 -3.86 4.81
CA VAL A 236 -2.12 -3.63 5.65
C VAL A 236 -2.18 -2.16 6.05
N TYR A 237 -3.33 -1.54 5.84
CA TYR A 237 -3.61 -0.17 6.25
C TYR A 237 -4.69 -0.18 7.34
N GLY A 238 -4.31 0.10 8.57
CA GLY A 238 -5.23 0.15 9.72
C GLY A 238 -5.74 -1.21 10.21
N THR A 239 -6.86 -1.17 10.88
CA THR A 239 -7.56 -2.31 11.50
C THR A 239 -8.99 -2.39 10.96
N ALA A 240 -9.75 -3.41 11.36
CA ALA A 240 -11.15 -3.59 10.96
C ALA A 240 -12.09 -2.45 11.40
N SER A 241 -11.69 -1.61 12.36
CA SER A 241 -12.46 -0.46 12.82
C SER A 241 -12.15 0.87 12.11
N ASN A 242 -11.17 0.89 11.19
CA ASN A 242 -10.79 2.11 10.49
C ASN A 242 -11.69 2.39 9.29
N THR A 243 -11.90 3.68 9.00
CA THR A 243 -12.49 4.17 7.76
C THR A 243 -11.40 4.76 6.87
N TYR A 244 -11.58 4.68 5.54
CA TYR A 244 -10.57 5.14 4.58
C TYR A 244 -11.13 6.26 3.71
N THR A 245 -10.43 7.40 3.67
CA THR A 245 -10.76 8.53 2.80
C THR A 245 -9.59 8.79 1.85
N MET A 246 -9.84 8.61 0.56
CA MET A 246 -8.88 8.87 -0.51
C MET A 246 -9.38 10.03 -1.37
N THR A 247 -9.19 11.26 -0.91
CA THR A 247 -9.75 12.48 -1.52
C THR A 247 -9.36 12.68 -2.98
N GLY A 248 -8.17 12.21 -3.39
CA GLY A 248 -7.68 12.32 -4.76
C GLY A 248 -8.38 11.40 -5.76
N VAL A 249 -9.04 10.31 -5.33
CA VAL A 249 -9.68 9.33 -6.23
C VAL A 249 -10.74 9.97 -7.11
N THR A 250 -11.48 10.96 -6.62
CA THR A 250 -12.55 11.66 -7.35
C THR A 250 -12.08 12.88 -8.15
N SER A 251 -10.77 13.15 -8.18
CA SER A 251 -10.22 14.33 -8.88
C SER A 251 -10.22 14.15 -10.39
N ALA A 252 -10.37 15.25 -11.12
CA ALA A 252 -10.25 15.26 -12.58
C ALA A 252 -8.85 14.77 -13.03
N ALA A 253 -7.80 15.05 -12.26
CA ALA A 253 -6.45 14.59 -12.54
C ALA A 253 -6.34 13.07 -12.43
N SER A 254 -6.94 12.44 -11.42
CA SER A 254 -6.97 10.97 -11.27
C SER A 254 -7.73 10.33 -12.44
N THR A 255 -8.85 10.90 -12.85
CA THR A 255 -9.62 10.43 -14.01
C THR A 255 -8.82 10.55 -15.32
N ALA A 256 -8.13 11.68 -15.52
CA ALA A 256 -7.30 11.91 -16.71
C ALA A 256 -6.05 11.01 -16.78
N ALA A 257 -5.56 10.55 -15.65
CA ALA A 257 -4.42 9.63 -15.57
C ALA A 257 -4.79 8.17 -15.88
N GLN A 258 -6.06 7.82 -15.90
CA GLN A 258 -6.51 6.48 -16.26
C GLN A 258 -6.35 6.25 -17.76
N SER A 259 -5.80 5.09 -18.13
CA SER A 259 -5.65 4.66 -19.53
C SER A 259 -6.11 3.20 -19.68
N GLY A 260 -6.76 2.91 -20.81
CA GLY A 260 -7.30 1.58 -21.10
C GLY A 260 -8.67 1.31 -20.45
N PRO A 261 -9.13 0.05 -20.45
CA PRO A 261 -10.42 -0.32 -19.87
C PRO A 261 -10.42 -0.11 -18.35
N VAL A 262 -11.36 0.66 -17.84
CA VAL A 262 -11.55 0.83 -16.39
C VAL A 262 -12.13 -0.43 -15.75
N GLN A 263 -11.74 -0.69 -14.52
CA GLN A 263 -12.17 -1.84 -13.73
C GLN A 263 -12.84 -1.40 -12.42
N LEU A 264 -13.68 -2.23 -11.87
CA LEU A 264 -14.21 -2.06 -10.53
C LEU A 264 -13.24 -2.63 -9.50
N VAL A 265 -13.01 -1.89 -8.42
CA VAL A 265 -12.32 -2.40 -7.24
C VAL A 265 -13.30 -3.19 -6.40
N THR A 266 -12.95 -4.42 -6.08
CA THR A 266 -13.73 -5.31 -5.22
C THR A 266 -12.98 -5.60 -3.92
N THR A 267 -13.70 -5.97 -2.87
CA THR A 267 -13.12 -6.40 -1.61
C THR A 267 -13.86 -7.65 -1.11
N ASP A 268 -13.14 -8.51 -0.40
CA ASP A 268 -13.72 -9.62 0.35
C ASP A 268 -14.00 -9.25 1.81
N ALA A 269 -14.53 -10.17 2.59
CA ALA A 269 -14.83 -9.98 4.01
C ALA A 269 -13.58 -9.74 4.88
N ALA A 270 -12.40 -10.11 4.42
CA ALA A 270 -11.12 -9.88 5.09
C ALA A 270 -10.48 -8.53 4.68
N GLY A 271 -11.12 -7.76 3.80
CA GLY A 271 -10.61 -6.48 3.31
C GLY A 271 -9.53 -6.59 2.22
N ASN A 272 -9.34 -7.77 1.61
CA ASN A 272 -8.42 -7.89 0.48
C ASN A 272 -9.01 -7.19 -0.74
N LEU A 273 -8.21 -6.33 -1.37
CA LEU A 273 -8.61 -5.60 -2.59
C LEU A 273 -8.20 -6.39 -3.83
N ALA A 274 -9.10 -6.40 -4.80
CA ALA A 274 -8.86 -6.90 -6.15
C ALA A 274 -9.55 -6.00 -7.17
N SER A 275 -9.39 -6.27 -8.45
CA SER A 275 -10.14 -5.60 -9.50
C SER A 275 -10.82 -6.62 -10.42
N THR A 276 -11.97 -6.23 -10.97
CA THR A 276 -12.71 -7.05 -11.93
C THR A 276 -13.37 -6.18 -12.99
N SER A 277 -13.68 -6.75 -14.16
CA SER A 277 -14.45 -6.07 -15.18
C SER A 277 -15.94 -6.03 -14.83
N LEU A 278 -16.64 -5.03 -15.35
CA LEU A 278 -18.11 -4.93 -15.22
C LEU A 278 -18.82 -6.19 -15.74
N SER A 279 -18.34 -6.75 -16.87
CA SER A 279 -18.90 -7.96 -17.46
C SER A 279 -18.72 -9.21 -16.59
N ALA A 280 -17.60 -9.31 -15.87
CA ALA A 280 -17.36 -10.45 -14.96
C ALA A 280 -18.30 -10.46 -13.74
N LEU A 281 -18.88 -9.30 -13.39
CA LEU A 281 -19.90 -9.17 -12.34
C LEU A 281 -21.33 -9.31 -12.85
N GLY A 282 -21.51 -9.67 -14.12
CA GLY A 282 -22.83 -9.83 -14.73
C GLY A 282 -23.54 -8.54 -15.11
N PHE A 283 -22.84 -7.40 -15.08
CA PHE A 283 -23.39 -6.16 -15.63
C PHE A 283 -23.44 -6.22 -17.16
N ALA A 284 -24.57 -5.84 -17.73
CA ALA A 284 -24.75 -5.80 -19.17
C ALA A 284 -23.76 -4.84 -19.84
N SER A 285 -23.04 -5.34 -20.82
CA SER A 285 -22.19 -4.51 -21.69
C SER A 285 -23.04 -3.64 -22.63
N PRO A 286 -22.49 -2.60 -23.24
CA PRO A 286 -23.15 -1.87 -24.31
C PRO A 286 -23.62 -2.77 -25.46
N ALA A 287 -22.93 -3.88 -25.73
CA ALA A 287 -23.31 -4.86 -26.75
C ALA A 287 -24.54 -5.68 -26.32
N ASP A 288 -24.64 -6.06 -25.04
CA ASP A 288 -25.81 -6.75 -24.50
C ASP A 288 -27.05 -5.84 -24.58
N ILE A 289 -26.91 -4.57 -24.23
CA ILE A 289 -27.99 -3.57 -24.33
C ILE A 289 -28.41 -3.37 -25.79
N ALA A 290 -27.46 -3.29 -26.72
CA ALA A 290 -27.75 -3.22 -28.14
C ALA A 290 -28.48 -4.46 -28.65
N GLY A 291 -28.11 -5.64 -28.19
CA GLY A 291 -28.80 -6.91 -28.46
C GLY A 291 -30.26 -6.89 -27.98
N ILE A 292 -30.49 -6.47 -26.73
CA ILE A 292 -31.84 -6.34 -26.15
C ILE A 292 -32.68 -5.33 -26.95
N ASN A 293 -32.12 -4.18 -27.31
CA ASN A 293 -32.80 -3.17 -28.11
C ASN A 293 -33.20 -3.71 -29.53
N SER A 294 -32.32 -4.51 -30.14
CA SER A 294 -32.62 -5.16 -31.43
C SER A 294 -33.76 -6.18 -31.30
N GLN A 295 -33.77 -6.99 -30.23
CA GLN A 295 -34.86 -7.91 -29.95
C GLN A 295 -36.18 -7.17 -29.70
N LEU A 296 -36.15 -6.08 -28.95
CA LEU A 296 -37.32 -5.24 -28.69
C LEU A 296 -37.87 -4.63 -29.98
N ALA A 297 -37.01 -4.16 -30.88
CA ALA A 297 -37.41 -3.69 -32.19
C ALA A 297 -38.10 -4.80 -33.04
N GLY A 298 -37.56 -6.02 -33.00
CA GLY A 298 -38.15 -7.19 -33.63
C GLY A 298 -39.52 -7.58 -33.04
N ILE A 299 -39.69 -7.50 -31.74
CA ILE A 299 -40.98 -7.74 -31.07
C ILE A 299 -41.98 -6.66 -31.49
N ASN A 300 -41.61 -5.38 -31.51
CA ASN A 300 -42.49 -4.31 -31.93
C ASN A 300 -42.93 -4.46 -33.37
N ALA A 301 -42.04 -4.88 -34.28
CA ALA A 301 -42.40 -5.15 -35.67
C ALA A 301 -43.45 -6.29 -35.80
N ARG A 302 -43.26 -7.38 -35.01
CA ARG A 302 -44.23 -8.48 -34.98
C ARG A 302 -45.58 -8.08 -34.37
N LEU A 303 -45.57 -7.22 -33.35
CA LEU A 303 -46.79 -6.68 -32.74
C LEU A 303 -47.59 -5.86 -33.75
N ASN A 304 -46.92 -5.00 -34.50
CA ASN A 304 -47.55 -4.19 -35.56
C ASN A 304 -48.12 -5.05 -36.69
N ASP A 305 -47.41 -6.12 -37.12
CA ASP A 305 -47.92 -7.07 -38.09
C ASP A 305 -49.19 -7.81 -37.57
N LEU A 306 -49.13 -8.26 -36.30
CA LEU A 306 -50.26 -8.91 -35.66
C LEU A 306 -51.48 -8.01 -35.53
N ASP A 307 -51.24 -6.73 -35.15
CA ASP A 307 -52.32 -5.70 -35.08
C ASP A 307 -52.94 -5.49 -36.44
N GLY A 308 -52.10 -5.35 -37.49
CA GLY A 308 -52.61 -5.25 -38.88
C GLY A 308 -53.40 -6.45 -39.34
N ARG A 309 -52.98 -7.68 -38.98
CA ARG A 309 -53.72 -8.90 -39.33
C ARG A 309 -55.01 -9.03 -38.54
N THR A 310 -55.02 -8.65 -37.29
CA THR A 310 -56.20 -8.61 -36.44
C THR A 310 -57.21 -7.62 -36.97
N GLY A 311 -56.77 -6.42 -37.35
CA GLY A 311 -57.64 -5.43 -37.99
C GLY A 311 -58.28 -5.93 -39.27
N LYS A 312 -57.54 -6.62 -40.15
CA LYS A 312 -58.06 -7.26 -41.36
C LYS A 312 -59.10 -8.34 -41.05
N ALA A 313 -58.87 -9.17 -40.03
CA ALA A 313 -59.81 -10.20 -39.61
C ALA A 313 -61.11 -9.60 -39.09
N VAL A 314 -61.03 -8.59 -38.21
CA VAL A 314 -62.21 -7.89 -37.67
C VAL A 314 -63.01 -7.22 -38.79
N ASN A 315 -62.31 -6.61 -39.76
CA ASN A 315 -62.95 -6.05 -40.96
C ASN A 315 -63.64 -7.12 -41.79
N GLY A 316 -63.02 -8.28 -41.99
CA GLY A 316 -63.60 -9.42 -42.67
C GLY A 316 -64.90 -9.91 -42.03
N VAL A 317 -64.98 -9.93 -40.70
CA VAL A 317 -66.20 -10.29 -39.96
C VAL A 317 -67.30 -9.25 -40.17
N ALA A 318 -67.02 -7.97 -40.10
CA ALA A 318 -67.98 -6.90 -40.40
C ALA A 318 -68.52 -7.02 -41.83
N MET A 319 -67.67 -7.35 -42.79
CA MET A 319 -68.02 -7.61 -44.18
C MET A 319 -68.93 -8.81 -44.33
N ALA A 320 -68.66 -9.89 -43.58
CA ALA A 320 -69.54 -11.08 -43.59
C ALA A 320 -70.92 -10.78 -43.01
N PHE A 321 -71.03 -9.98 -41.95
CA PHE A 321 -72.31 -9.52 -41.43
C PHE A 321 -73.08 -8.66 -42.44
N ALA A 322 -72.39 -7.74 -43.12
CA ALA A 322 -73.04 -6.95 -44.18
C ALA A 322 -73.58 -7.80 -45.33
N MET A 323 -72.86 -8.88 -45.69
CA MET A 323 -73.27 -9.79 -46.77
C MET A 323 -74.30 -10.84 -46.34
N SER A 324 -74.62 -10.99 -45.10
CA SER A 324 -75.59 -11.96 -44.64
C SER A 324 -77.02 -11.68 -45.12
N GLY A 325 -77.33 -10.42 -45.40
CA GLY A 325 -78.59 -9.96 -45.97
C GLY A 325 -78.67 -10.22 -47.46
N SER A 326 -79.01 -11.39 -47.94
CA SER A 326 -79.24 -11.63 -49.34
C SER A 326 -80.70 -11.19 -49.79
N PRO A 327 -80.87 -10.59 -50.93
CA PRO A 327 -82.19 -10.23 -51.41
C PRO A 327 -83.04 -11.50 -51.68
N TRP A 328 -84.25 -11.48 -51.24
CA TRP A 328 -85.24 -12.53 -51.50
C TRP A 328 -86.13 -12.07 -52.66
N LEU A 329 -86.30 -12.95 -53.62
CA LEU A 329 -87.17 -12.69 -54.72
C LEU A 329 -88.62 -13.13 -54.35
N MET A 330 -89.56 -12.20 -54.47
CA MET A 330 -90.99 -12.51 -54.36
C MET A 330 -91.44 -13.29 -55.59
N PRO A 331 -92.60 -14.01 -55.55
CA PRO A 331 -92.99 -14.86 -56.61
C PRO A 331 -93.09 -14.20 -58.00
N SER A 332 -93.33 -12.88 -58.07
CA SER A 332 -93.46 -12.11 -59.31
C SER A 332 -92.13 -11.38 -59.72
N GLU A 333 -91.13 -11.43 -58.89
CA GLU A 333 -89.87 -10.65 -59.17
C GLU A 333 -88.91 -11.54 -59.93
N LYS A 334 -88.24 -10.90 -60.96
CA LYS A 334 -87.12 -11.51 -61.69
C LYS A 334 -85.76 -11.13 -61.14
N ILE A 335 -85.65 -9.91 -60.60
CA ILE A 335 -84.42 -9.37 -59.99
C ILE A 335 -84.80 -8.62 -58.75
N ALA A 336 -83.96 -8.77 -57.67
CA ALA A 336 -83.98 -7.94 -56.48
C ALA A 336 -82.56 -7.53 -56.10
N MET A 337 -82.46 -6.33 -55.57
CA MET A 337 -81.17 -5.82 -55.01
C MET A 337 -81.36 -5.41 -53.56
N SER A 338 -80.29 -5.60 -52.74
CA SER A 338 -80.26 -5.14 -51.37
C SER A 338 -78.94 -4.43 -51.11
N MET A 339 -79.01 -3.47 -50.22
CA MET A 339 -77.85 -2.83 -49.62
C MET A 339 -77.90 -3.00 -48.11
N ASN A 340 -76.83 -3.51 -47.49
CA ASN A 340 -76.83 -3.78 -46.14
C ASN A 340 -75.59 -3.21 -45.45
N TRP A 341 -75.70 -2.83 -44.18
CA TRP A 341 -74.67 -2.36 -43.34
C TRP A 341 -74.37 -3.41 -42.29
N GLY A 342 -73.07 -3.75 -42.14
CA GLY A 342 -72.59 -4.69 -41.09
C GLY A 342 -71.61 -3.96 -40.19
N THR A 343 -71.67 -4.22 -38.89
CA THR A 343 -70.72 -3.68 -37.93
C THR A 343 -70.22 -4.79 -36.96
N PHE A 344 -68.94 -4.77 -36.65
CA PHE A 344 -68.33 -5.68 -35.70
C PHE A 344 -67.13 -4.99 -35.06
N GLN A 345 -67.06 -4.95 -33.70
CA GLN A 345 -65.96 -4.33 -32.97
C GLN A 345 -65.52 -2.97 -33.53
N ASN A 346 -66.46 -2.03 -33.64
CA ASN A 346 -66.24 -0.67 -34.17
C ASN A 346 -65.77 -0.61 -35.65
N THR A 347 -65.79 -1.76 -36.35
CA THR A 347 -65.48 -1.81 -37.79
C THR A 347 -66.77 -1.95 -38.55
N ASN A 348 -66.90 -1.18 -39.61
CA ASN A 348 -68.11 -1.15 -40.43
C ASN A 348 -67.83 -1.64 -41.85
N ALA A 349 -68.84 -2.25 -42.43
CA ALA A 349 -68.82 -2.67 -43.85
C ALA A 349 -70.15 -2.36 -44.52
N LEU A 350 -70.09 -2.02 -45.79
CA LEU A 350 -71.24 -1.83 -46.67
C LEU A 350 -71.23 -2.95 -47.68
N SER A 351 -72.40 -3.58 -47.89
CA SER A 351 -72.57 -4.55 -48.97
C SER A 351 -73.69 -4.17 -49.90
N MET A 352 -73.49 -4.52 -51.19
CA MET A 352 -74.54 -4.47 -52.22
C MET A 352 -74.68 -5.87 -52.83
N SER A 353 -75.85 -6.41 -52.86
CA SER A 353 -76.12 -7.73 -53.43
C SER A 353 -77.32 -7.71 -54.33
N ALA A 354 -77.30 -8.60 -55.32
CA ALA A 354 -78.38 -8.77 -56.28
C ALA A 354 -78.77 -10.28 -56.36
N ALA A 355 -80.02 -10.58 -56.55
CA ALA A 355 -80.51 -11.91 -56.88
C ALA A 355 -81.31 -11.88 -58.19
N LEU A 356 -81.12 -12.92 -59.03
CA LEU A 356 -81.72 -13.12 -60.31
C LEU A 356 -82.45 -14.48 -60.31
N ARG A 357 -83.69 -14.55 -60.77
CA ARG A 357 -84.41 -15.75 -61.01
C ARG A 357 -83.97 -16.35 -62.37
N VAL A 358 -83.35 -17.50 -62.35
CA VAL A 358 -82.84 -18.24 -63.50
C VAL A 358 -83.96 -19.18 -64.02
N SER A 359 -84.76 -19.79 -63.16
CA SER A 359 -85.93 -20.59 -63.44
C SER A 359 -86.92 -20.51 -62.26
N GLU A 360 -88.08 -21.14 -62.42
CA GLU A 360 -89.09 -21.22 -61.29
C GLU A 360 -88.51 -21.73 -60.01
N HIS A 361 -87.50 -22.65 -60.07
CA HIS A 361 -86.92 -23.32 -58.92
C HIS A 361 -85.44 -22.90 -58.64
N VAL A 362 -84.84 -22.02 -59.53
CA VAL A 362 -83.44 -21.68 -59.39
C VAL A 362 -83.24 -20.18 -59.30
N GLN A 363 -82.53 -19.71 -58.25
CA GLN A 363 -82.10 -18.31 -58.10
C GLN A 363 -80.57 -18.27 -58.00
N ALA A 364 -79.95 -17.33 -58.72
CA ALA A 364 -78.56 -16.99 -58.57
C ALA A 364 -78.47 -15.66 -57.83
N SER A 365 -77.47 -15.55 -56.93
CA SER A 365 -77.21 -14.33 -56.17
C SER A 365 -75.71 -14.01 -56.16
N GLY A 366 -75.44 -12.72 -56.19
CA GLY A 366 -74.04 -12.27 -56.01
C GLY A 366 -74.02 -10.96 -55.23
N GLY A 367 -72.94 -10.71 -54.54
CA GLY A 367 -72.76 -9.46 -53.79
C GLY A 367 -71.30 -9.09 -53.60
N LEU A 368 -71.08 -7.81 -53.46
CA LEU A 368 -69.80 -7.20 -53.16
C LEU A 368 -69.93 -6.46 -51.82
N THR A 369 -68.91 -6.49 -51.05
CA THR A 369 -68.83 -5.74 -49.81
C THR A 369 -67.51 -4.99 -49.68
N TYR A 370 -67.55 -3.84 -49.02
CA TYR A 370 -66.38 -3.00 -48.71
C TYR A 370 -66.35 -2.71 -47.23
N GLY A 371 -65.22 -3.05 -46.62
CA GLY A 371 -64.94 -2.69 -45.23
C GLY A 371 -64.39 -1.28 -45.11
N THR A 372 -64.95 -0.46 -44.19
CA THR A 372 -64.61 0.96 -44.10
C THR A 372 -63.31 1.23 -43.34
N ASN A 373 -62.87 0.30 -42.46
CA ASN A 373 -61.63 0.40 -41.72
C ASN A 373 -60.53 -0.44 -42.39
N GLY A 374 -59.69 0.17 -43.16
CA GLY A 374 -58.56 -0.45 -43.84
C GLY A 374 -58.85 -1.06 -45.22
N GLY A 375 -60.01 -0.74 -45.82
CA GLY A 375 -60.33 -0.93 -47.23
C GLY A 375 -60.12 -2.36 -47.76
N GLY A 376 -61.01 -3.28 -47.46
CA GLY A 376 -61.01 -4.60 -48.05
C GLY A 376 -62.21 -4.75 -48.96
N LEU A 377 -62.04 -5.34 -50.15
CA LEU A 377 -63.13 -5.81 -50.96
C LEU A 377 -63.36 -7.29 -50.74
N GLY A 378 -64.61 -7.66 -50.48
CA GLY A 378 -65.06 -9.03 -50.43
C GLY A 378 -66.23 -9.28 -51.39
N GLY A 379 -66.40 -10.49 -51.81
CA GLY A 379 -67.51 -10.90 -52.64
C GLY A 379 -68.05 -12.26 -52.36
N ARG A 380 -69.32 -12.50 -52.67
CA ARG A 380 -69.91 -13.83 -52.65
C ARG A 380 -70.76 -14.08 -53.90
N VAL A 381 -70.78 -15.30 -54.26
CA VAL A 381 -71.73 -15.80 -55.29
C VAL A 381 -72.47 -16.98 -54.68
N GLY A 382 -73.72 -17.10 -54.94
CA GLY A 382 -74.55 -18.21 -54.42
C GLY A 382 -75.65 -18.58 -55.39
N MET A 383 -76.14 -19.82 -55.30
CA MET A 383 -77.27 -20.33 -56.01
C MET A 383 -78.21 -20.97 -55.00
N ARG A 384 -79.46 -20.77 -55.13
CA ARG A 384 -80.52 -21.39 -54.36
C ARG A 384 -81.38 -22.22 -55.26
N VAL A 385 -81.63 -23.43 -54.99
CA VAL A 385 -82.60 -24.34 -55.65
C VAL A 385 -83.76 -24.61 -54.68
N GLY A 386 -84.95 -24.38 -55.12
CA GLY A 386 -86.16 -24.69 -54.36
C GLY A 386 -87.04 -25.70 -55.12
N TRP A 387 -87.78 -26.52 -54.43
CA TRP A 387 -88.69 -27.49 -55.01
C TRP A 387 -90.08 -27.31 -54.40
#